data_bf33e4de0cec43ad306c4e2b6cb89cd6
#
_entry.id   bf33e4de0cec43ad306c4e2b6cb89cd6
#
_cell.length_a   1.000
_cell.length_b   1.000
_cell.length_c   1.000
_cell.angle_alpha   90.00
_cell.angle_beta   90.00
_cell.angle_gamma   90.00
#
_symmetry.space_group_name_H-M   'P 1'
#
loop_
_entity.id
_entity.type
_entity.pdbx_description
1 polymer ?
#
loop_
_entity_poly.entity_id
_entity_poly.type
_entity_poly.pdbx_seq_one_letter_code
_entity_poly.pdbx_strand_id
1 'polypeptide(L)'
;IGDAVSRSEPLFISDVVLCETVSVLSRSYRLARGQIVATLRDLLRGRHLYFNSPERILRALDAYAGGRADFADYVIREMAWDAGCDAIATFDRDLLKEQGFVLPNKALH
;
A
#
# COMPACT_ATOMS: atom_id res chain seq x y z
N ILE A 1 4.71 -25.12 5.42
CA ILE A 1 4.40 -23.68 5.32
C ILE A 1 2.90 -23.45 5.47
N GLY A 2 2.10 -24.20 4.73
CA GLY A 2 0.66 -24.06 4.79
C GLY A 2 0.10 -24.31 6.17
N ASP A 3 0.64 -25.29 6.87
CA ASP A 3 0.17 -25.64 8.20
C ASP A 3 0.42 -24.53 9.22
N ALA A 4 1.58 -23.88 9.17
CA ALA A 4 1.88 -22.79 10.08
C ALA A 4 0.91 -21.61 9.86
N VAL A 5 0.59 -21.31 8.61
CA VAL A 5 -0.34 -20.23 8.27
C VAL A 5 -1.76 -20.57 8.69
N SER A 6 -2.17 -21.84 8.57
CA SER A 6 -3.52 -22.27 8.91
C SER A 6 -3.77 -22.38 10.42
N ARG A 7 -2.71 -22.34 11.23
CA ARG A 7 -2.80 -22.36 12.68
C ARG A 7 -2.84 -20.95 13.21
N SER A 8 -3.16 -20.78 14.44
CA SER A 8 -3.30 -19.47 15.06
C SER A 8 -1.97 -18.83 15.47
N GLU A 9 -0.85 -19.30 14.93
CA GLU A 9 0.45 -18.70 15.22
C GLU A 9 0.53 -17.29 14.65
N PRO A 10 1.07 -16.30 15.43
CA PRO A 10 1.19 -14.94 14.94
C PRO A 10 2.10 -14.87 13.72
N LEU A 11 1.65 -14.14 12.72
CA LEU A 11 2.41 -13.95 11.49
C LEU A 11 2.40 -12.47 11.14
N PHE A 12 3.59 -11.89 11.00
CA PHE A 12 3.73 -10.47 10.68
C PHE A 12 3.89 -10.27 9.17
N ILE A 13 3.11 -9.36 8.63
CA ILE A 13 3.19 -8.95 7.22
C ILE A 13 3.52 -7.46 7.19
N SER A 14 4.72 -7.12 6.73
CA SER A 14 5.15 -5.73 6.66
C SER A 14 4.50 -5.00 5.49
N ASP A 15 4.52 -3.67 5.55
CA ASP A 15 4.05 -2.84 4.44
C ASP A 15 4.83 -3.15 3.16
N VAL A 16 6.13 -3.42 3.28
CA VAL A 16 6.97 -3.75 2.12
C VAL A 16 6.50 -5.05 1.46
N VAL A 17 6.22 -6.07 2.27
CA VAL A 17 5.72 -7.35 1.74
C VAL A 17 4.37 -7.18 1.08
N LEU A 18 3.48 -6.36 1.64
CA LEU A 18 2.20 -6.08 1.02
C LEU A 18 2.37 -5.39 -0.34
N CYS A 19 3.28 -4.43 -0.43
CA CYS A 19 3.57 -3.75 -1.69
C CYS A 19 4.11 -4.73 -2.75
N GLU A 20 5.01 -5.62 -2.34
CA GLU A 20 5.53 -6.66 -3.23
C GLU A 20 4.42 -7.61 -3.68
N THR A 21 3.55 -8.00 -2.76
CA THR A 21 2.41 -8.87 -3.06
C THR A 21 1.50 -8.23 -4.11
N VAL A 22 1.15 -6.96 -3.94
CA VAL A 22 0.32 -6.25 -4.91
C VAL A 22 1.01 -6.18 -6.27
N SER A 23 2.32 -5.93 -6.29
CA SER A 23 3.09 -5.89 -7.53
C SER A 23 3.02 -7.22 -8.27
N VAL A 24 3.17 -8.33 -7.56
CA VAL A 24 3.08 -9.67 -8.13
C VAL A 24 1.67 -9.95 -8.66
N LEU A 25 0.65 -9.63 -7.85
CA LEU A 25 -0.75 -9.85 -8.26
C LEU A 25 -1.10 -9.04 -9.51
N SER A 26 -0.60 -7.81 -9.58
CA SER A 26 -0.87 -6.92 -10.70
C SER A 26 -0.12 -7.32 -11.96
N ARG A 27 1.19 -7.59 -11.85
CA ARG A 27 2.06 -7.79 -13.02
C ARG A 27 2.14 -9.24 -13.47
N SER A 28 2.25 -10.17 -12.54
CA SER A 28 2.41 -11.58 -12.87
C SER A 28 1.09 -12.29 -13.04
N TYR A 29 0.13 -12.04 -12.17
CA TYR A 29 -1.19 -12.65 -12.25
C TYR A 29 -2.20 -11.79 -13.00
N ARG A 30 -1.85 -10.55 -13.29
CA ARG A 30 -2.67 -9.60 -14.05
C ARG A 30 -4.06 -9.40 -13.48
N LEU A 31 -4.16 -9.42 -12.17
CA LEU A 31 -5.43 -9.14 -11.50
C LEU A 31 -5.80 -7.66 -11.66
N ALA A 32 -7.09 -7.42 -11.82
CA ALA A 32 -7.61 -6.06 -11.87
C ALA A 32 -7.50 -5.39 -10.50
N ARG A 33 -7.42 -4.08 -10.51
CA ARG A 33 -7.28 -3.28 -9.29
C ARG A 33 -8.33 -3.62 -8.24
N GLY A 34 -9.60 -3.75 -8.65
CA GLY A 34 -10.68 -4.12 -7.74
C GLY A 34 -10.50 -5.50 -7.12
N GLN A 35 -9.98 -6.46 -7.88
CA GLN A 35 -9.71 -7.79 -7.37
C GLN A 35 -8.60 -7.78 -6.32
N ILE A 36 -7.56 -6.97 -6.56
CA ILE A 36 -6.46 -6.80 -5.61
C ILE A 36 -6.97 -6.18 -4.31
N VAL A 37 -7.79 -5.13 -4.42
CA VAL A 37 -8.36 -4.46 -3.25
C VAL A 37 -9.19 -5.45 -2.41
N ALA A 38 -10.03 -6.24 -3.06
CA ALA A 38 -10.85 -7.23 -2.36
C ALA A 38 -9.98 -8.27 -1.66
N THR A 39 -8.93 -8.75 -2.34
CA THR A 39 -8.01 -9.74 -1.79
C THR A 39 -7.31 -9.20 -0.53
N LEU A 40 -6.81 -7.97 -0.59
CA LEU A 40 -6.10 -7.39 0.54
C LEU A 40 -7.04 -7.05 1.70
N ARG A 41 -8.27 -6.64 1.42
CA ARG A 41 -9.26 -6.42 2.47
C ARG A 41 -9.57 -7.70 3.22
N ASP A 42 -9.68 -8.81 2.52
CA ASP A 42 -9.88 -10.11 3.16
C ASP A 42 -8.67 -10.51 4.00
N LEU A 43 -7.47 -10.27 3.49
CA LEU A 43 -6.24 -10.56 4.22
C LEU A 43 -6.17 -9.79 5.54
N LEU A 44 -6.60 -8.53 5.54
CA LEU A 44 -6.58 -7.68 6.72
C LEU A 44 -7.52 -8.15 7.83
N ARG A 45 -8.45 -9.04 7.52
CA ARG A 45 -9.37 -9.62 8.50
C ARG A 45 -8.81 -10.85 9.20
N GLY A 46 -7.65 -11.34 8.79
CA GLY A 46 -7.03 -12.53 9.38
C GLY A 46 -6.65 -12.29 10.84
N ARG A 47 -7.12 -13.17 11.73
CA ARG A 47 -6.96 -12.99 13.17
C ARG A 47 -5.53 -13.17 13.66
N HIS A 48 -4.76 -13.99 12.98
CA HIS A 48 -3.38 -14.29 13.36
C HIS A 48 -2.38 -13.51 12.52
N LEU A 49 -2.85 -12.57 11.73
CA LEU A 49 -2.00 -11.74 10.88
C LEU A 49 -1.84 -10.37 11.51
N TYR A 50 -0.60 -9.91 11.56
CA TYR A 50 -0.25 -8.61 12.13
C TYR A 50 0.41 -7.76 11.07
N PHE A 51 0.04 -6.49 11.03
CA PHE A 51 0.49 -5.53 10.03
C PHE A 51 1.14 -4.34 10.74
N ASN A 52 1.97 -3.58 10.01
CA ASN A 52 2.56 -2.35 10.56
C ASN A 52 1.45 -1.39 11.04
N SER A 53 0.47 -1.15 10.18
CA SER A 53 -0.68 -0.32 10.51
C SER A 53 -1.84 -0.72 9.61
N PRO A 54 -2.80 -1.50 10.13
CA PRO A 54 -3.98 -1.88 9.34
C PRO A 54 -4.74 -0.66 8.81
N GLU A 55 -4.84 0.40 9.62
CA GLU A 55 -5.55 1.63 9.23
C GLU A 55 -4.87 2.30 8.05
N ARG A 56 -3.53 2.35 8.07
CA ARG A 56 -2.76 2.91 6.95
C ARG A 56 -3.01 2.13 5.67
N ILE A 57 -2.99 0.82 5.76
CA ILE A 57 -3.21 -0.04 4.59
C ILE A 57 -4.62 0.15 4.05
N LEU A 58 -5.62 0.27 4.91
CA LEU A 58 -7.00 0.53 4.47
C LEU A 58 -7.10 1.86 3.73
N ARG A 59 -6.45 2.92 4.24
CA ARG A 59 -6.45 4.21 3.55
C ARG A 59 -5.75 4.11 2.19
N ALA A 60 -4.61 3.41 2.14
CA ALA A 60 -3.89 3.20 0.88
C ALA A 60 -4.73 2.42 -0.12
N LEU A 61 -5.46 1.40 0.35
CA LEU A 61 -6.34 0.61 -0.52
C LEU A 61 -7.49 1.45 -1.08
N ASP A 62 -8.08 2.33 -0.26
CA ASP A 62 -9.15 3.20 -0.72
C ASP A 62 -8.63 4.15 -1.82
N ALA A 63 -7.44 4.71 -1.62
CA ALA A 63 -6.83 5.58 -2.63
C ALA A 63 -6.48 4.80 -3.90
N TYR A 64 -5.93 3.60 -3.73
CA TYR A 64 -5.56 2.73 -4.85
C TYR A 64 -6.78 2.32 -5.68
N ALA A 65 -7.90 2.05 -5.01
CA ALA A 65 -9.13 1.62 -5.69
C ALA A 65 -9.63 2.68 -6.69
N GLY A 66 -9.51 3.95 -6.35
CA GLY A 66 -9.99 5.04 -7.20
C GLY A 66 -8.89 5.80 -7.94
N GLY A 67 -7.62 5.46 -7.71
CA GLY A 67 -6.50 6.18 -8.27
C GLY A 67 -5.86 5.49 -9.46
N ARG A 68 -4.72 6.04 -9.90
CA ARG A 68 -3.98 5.50 -11.04
C ARG A 68 -2.54 5.10 -10.70
N ALA A 69 -2.05 5.51 -9.54
CA ALA A 69 -0.69 5.18 -9.10
C ALA A 69 -0.62 3.75 -8.59
N ASP A 70 0.60 3.27 -8.35
CA ASP A 70 0.82 1.97 -7.77
C ASP A 70 0.44 1.97 -6.29
N PHE A 71 0.07 0.81 -5.77
CA PHE A 71 -0.27 0.66 -4.37
C PHE A 71 0.85 1.17 -3.45
N ALA A 72 2.11 0.85 -3.79
CA ALA A 72 3.26 1.28 -3.01
C ALA A 72 3.31 2.81 -2.86
N ASP A 73 2.96 3.55 -3.90
CA ASP A 73 2.97 5.01 -3.86
C ASP A 73 1.98 5.54 -2.82
N TYR A 74 0.80 4.94 -2.74
CA TYR A 74 -0.20 5.33 -1.75
C TYR A 74 0.23 4.95 -0.34
N VAL A 75 0.87 3.80 -0.17
CA VAL A 75 1.40 3.39 1.14
C VAL A 75 2.46 4.39 1.60
N ILE A 76 3.37 4.76 0.73
CA ILE A 76 4.42 5.75 1.04
C ILE A 76 3.80 7.09 1.41
N ARG A 77 2.79 7.53 0.67
CA ARG A 77 2.09 8.78 0.97
C ARG A 77 1.44 8.75 2.35
N GLU A 78 0.75 7.67 2.65
CA GLU A 78 0.10 7.52 3.96
C GLU A 78 1.12 7.44 5.09
N MET A 79 2.26 6.80 4.85
CA MET A 79 3.36 6.80 5.83
C MET A 79 3.87 8.21 6.10
N ALA A 80 4.04 9.00 5.05
CA ALA A 80 4.51 10.39 5.18
C ALA A 80 3.50 11.24 5.97
N TRP A 81 2.22 11.11 5.66
CA TRP A 81 1.18 11.84 6.38
C TRP A 81 1.10 11.40 7.85
N ASP A 82 1.22 10.11 8.12
CA ASP A 82 1.26 9.59 9.49
C ASP A 82 2.46 10.14 10.27
N ALA A 83 3.56 10.41 9.57
CA ALA A 83 4.76 10.98 10.17
C ALA A 83 4.70 12.51 10.31
N GLY A 84 3.61 13.13 9.88
CA GLY A 84 3.44 14.57 9.96
C GLY A 84 4.00 15.35 8.77
N CYS A 85 4.35 14.65 7.68
CA CYS A 85 4.82 15.30 6.46
C CYS A 85 3.63 15.55 5.53
N ASP A 86 3.54 16.74 4.98
CA ASP A 86 2.42 17.12 4.10
C ASP A 86 2.66 16.75 2.64
N ALA A 87 3.92 16.57 2.25
CA ALA A 87 4.26 16.37 0.86
C ALA A 87 5.36 15.33 0.70
N ILE A 88 5.31 14.61 -0.40
CA ILE A 88 6.28 13.60 -0.78
C ILE A 88 6.97 14.05 -2.07
N ALA A 89 8.29 14.12 -2.04
CA ALA A 89 9.07 14.52 -3.21
C ALA A 89 9.14 13.39 -4.22
N THR A 90 8.92 13.70 -5.49
CA THR A 90 9.02 12.72 -6.56
C THR A 90 9.46 13.39 -7.87
N PHE A 91 10.18 12.62 -8.70
CA PHE A 91 10.47 13.01 -10.07
C PHE A 91 9.52 12.35 -11.07
N ASP A 92 8.62 11.47 -10.60
CA ASP A 92 7.67 10.79 -11.46
C ASP A 92 6.52 11.74 -11.81
N ARG A 93 6.43 12.07 -13.10
CA ARG A 93 5.43 13.04 -13.57
C ARG A 93 3.99 12.56 -13.39
N ASP A 94 3.78 11.26 -13.47
CA ASP A 94 2.44 10.70 -13.27
C ASP A 94 2.00 10.84 -11.82
N LEU A 95 2.94 10.68 -10.87
CA LEU A 95 2.64 10.89 -9.46
C LEU A 95 2.32 12.32 -9.12
N LEU A 96 2.84 13.29 -9.87
CA LEU A 96 2.54 14.70 -9.61
C LEU A 96 1.06 15.04 -9.79
N LYS A 97 0.31 14.17 -10.45
CA LYS A 97 -1.14 14.32 -10.60
C LYS A 97 -1.90 13.82 -9.37
N GLU A 98 -1.23 13.07 -8.52
CA GLU A 98 -1.83 12.55 -7.29
C GLU A 98 -1.60 13.53 -6.14
N GLN A 99 -2.58 13.62 -5.25
CA GLN A 99 -2.49 14.51 -4.09
C GLN A 99 -1.30 14.13 -3.21
N GLY A 100 -0.55 15.13 -2.78
CA GLY A 100 0.55 14.94 -1.83
C GLY A 100 1.91 14.81 -2.46
N PHE A 101 2.02 14.67 -3.78
CA PHE A 101 3.30 14.51 -4.46
C PHE A 101 3.73 15.80 -5.11
N VAL A 102 4.99 16.20 -4.90
CA VAL A 102 5.55 17.44 -5.40
C VAL A 102 6.95 17.21 -5.96
N LEU A 103 7.40 18.10 -6.84
CA LEU A 103 8.78 18.08 -7.31
C LEU A 103 9.73 18.47 -6.17
N PRO A 104 10.92 17.83 -6.07
CA PRO A 104 11.86 18.12 -4.99
C PRO A 104 12.27 19.57 -4.89
N ASN A 105 12.41 20.28 -6.03
CA ASN A 105 12.79 21.67 -6.02
C ASN A 105 11.73 22.56 -5.35
N LYS A 106 10.45 22.21 -5.43
CA LYS A 106 9.38 22.91 -4.71
C LYS A 106 9.37 22.54 -3.25
N ALA A 107 9.71 21.29 -2.93
CA ALA A 107 9.75 20.83 -1.55
C ALA A 107 10.85 21.51 -0.74
N LEU A 108 11.89 22.01 -1.40
CA LEU A 108 13.01 22.70 -0.76
C LEU A 108 12.71 24.17 -0.45
N HIS A 109 11.63 24.69 -0.95
CA HIS A 109 11.21 26.08 -0.74
C HIS A 109 9.97 26.13 0.12
#